data_bbd0970984519678297bd73be77670cc
#
_entry.id   bbd0970984519678297bd73be77670cc
#
_cell.length_a   1.000
_cell.length_b   1.000
_cell.length_c   1.000
_cell.angle_alpha   90.00
_cell.angle_beta   90.00
_cell.angle_gamma   90.00
#
_symmetry.space_group_name_H-M   'P 1'
#
loop_
_entity.id
_entity.type
_entity.pdbx_description
1 polymer ?
#
loop_
_entity_poly.entity_id
_entity_poly.type
_entity_poly.pdbx_seq_one_letter_code
_entity_poly.pdbx_strand_id
1 'polypeptide(L)'
;MKSILQNKKESYISGQTYGLEEHHIYFGTGKRKISEKNGFKVWLTYSEHRGTYGIHGKYGHDLDLKLKQECQKEYEKNHTREEFIKLIGKNYL
;
A
#
# COMPACT_ATOMS: atom_id res chain seq x y z
N MET A 1 0.93 -6.71 11.67
CA MET A 1 2.12 -5.85 11.83
C MET A 1 1.75 -4.42 11.55
N LYS A 2 2.46 -3.48 12.13
CA LYS A 2 2.23 -2.06 11.85
C LYS A 2 2.73 -1.70 10.45
N SER A 3 2.12 -0.66 9.86
CA SER A 3 2.57 -0.14 8.56
C SER A 3 4.03 0.32 8.61
N ILE A 4 4.78 0.03 7.56
CA ILE A 4 6.14 0.57 7.41
C ILE A 4 6.12 2.00 6.86
N LEU A 5 4.96 2.48 6.37
CA LEU A 5 4.80 3.81 5.78
C LEU A 5 4.17 4.82 6.73
N GLN A 6 3.42 4.37 7.73
CA GLN A 6 2.68 5.24 8.66
C GLN A 6 2.80 4.74 10.09
N ASN A 7 2.85 5.67 11.03
CA ASN A 7 2.77 5.37 12.45
C ASN A 7 1.54 6.00 13.13
N LYS A 8 0.72 6.69 12.37
CA LYS A 8 -0.53 7.32 12.86
C LYS A 8 -1.71 6.82 12.04
N LYS A 9 -2.86 6.73 12.70
CA LYS A 9 -4.11 6.36 12.02
C LYS A 9 -4.73 7.61 11.38
N GLU A 10 -4.27 7.92 10.19
CA GLU A 10 -4.77 9.01 9.36
C GLU A 10 -4.60 8.62 7.90
N SER A 11 -5.38 9.24 7.00
CA SER A 11 -5.22 8.97 5.58
C SER A 11 -3.79 9.26 5.15
N TYR A 12 -3.19 8.30 4.47
CA TYR A 12 -1.84 8.43 3.90
C TYR A 12 -1.77 9.54 2.85
N ILE A 13 -2.91 9.84 2.22
CA ILE A 13 -3.01 10.82 1.14
C ILE A 13 -3.41 12.19 1.67
N SER A 14 -4.50 12.26 2.46
CA SER A 14 -5.10 13.54 2.86
C SER A 14 -4.87 13.92 4.31
N GLY A 15 -4.48 12.97 5.17
CA GLY A 15 -4.34 13.23 6.58
C GLY A 15 -5.64 13.19 7.37
N GLN A 16 -6.78 12.89 6.71
CA GLN A 16 -8.07 12.79 7.39
C GLN A 16 -8.02 11.70 8.45
N THR A 17 -8.65 11.96 9.61
CA THR A 17 -8.53 11.08 10.78
C THR A 17 -9.77 10.22 11.05
N TYR A 18 -10.79 10.30 10.22
CA TYR A 18 -12.03 9.54 10.37
C TYR A 18 -12.47 8.92 9.06
N GLY A 19 -13.36 7.94 9.13
CA GLY A 19 -13.86 7.25 7.94
C GLY A 19 -12.75 6.50 7.21
N LEU A 20 -11.82 5.90 7.95
CA LEU A 20 -10.65 5.26 7.39
C LEU A 20 -10.85 3.77 7.19
N GLU A 21 -10.27 3.26 6.12
CA GLU A 21 -10.20 1.83 5.82
C GLU A 21 -8.73 1.44 5.66
N GLU A 22 -8.39 0.24 6.13
CA GLU A 22 -7.02 -0.27 5.95
C GLU A 22 -6.87 -0.82 4.54
N HIS A 23 -5.86 -0.34 3.82
CA HIS A 23 -5.55 -0.79 2.47
C HIS A 23 -4.25 -1.58 2.47
N HIS A 24 -4.32 -2.84 2.03
CA HIS A 24 -3.14 -3.66 1.80
C HIS A 24 -2.58 -3.32 0.42
N ILE A 25 -1.34 -2.83 0.38
CA ILE A 25 -0.76 -2.23 -0.84
C ILE A 25 -0.59 -3.26 -1.95
N TYR A 26 -0.08 -4.46 -1.62
CA TYR A 26 -0.01 -5.56 -2.57
C TYR A 26 -1.16 -6.50 -2.26
N PHE A 27 -2.02 -6.73 -3.24
CA PHE A 27 -3.24 -7.50 -3.06
C PHE A 27 -3.42 -8.52 -4.19
N GLY A 28 -4.50 -9.31 -4.12
CA GLY A 28 -4.69 -10.45 -4.99
C GLY A 28 -4.33 -11.73 -4.28
N THR A 29 -4.32 -12.85 -5.00
CA THR A 29 -4.11 -14.18 -4.44
C THR A 29 -2.78 -14.28 -3.68
N GLY A 30 -2.86 -14.47 -2.36
CA GLY A 30 -1.69 -14.62 -1.49
C GLY A 30 -0.98 -13.32 -1.13
N LYS A 31 -1.16 -12.24 -1.88
CA LYS A 31 -0.43 -10.98 -1.67
C LYS A 31 -0.92 -10.20 -0.45
N ARG A 32 -2.22 -10.25 -0.17
CA ARG A 32 -2.78 -9.57 0.98
C ARG A 32 -2.19 -10.07 2.29
N LYS A 33 -1.98 -11.38 2.42
CA LYS A 33 -1.34 -11.96 3.60
C LYS A 33 0.11 -11.50 3.75
N ILE A 34 0.83 -11.43 2.66
CA ILE A 34 2.21 -10.94 2.63
C ILE A 34 2.24 -9.47 3.05
N SER A 35 1.33 -8.65 2.51
CA SER A 35 1.21 -7.24 2.88
C SER A 35 0.94 -7.08 4.37
N GLU A 36 -0.01 -7.83 4.92
CA GLU A 36 -0.32 -7.77 6.35
C GLU A 36 0.88 -8.15 7.21
N LYS A 37 1.55 -9.23 6.86
CA LYS A 37 2.70 -9.75 7.61
C LYS A 37 3.88 -8.79 7.62
N ASN A 38 4.07 -8.04 6.53
CA ASN A 38 5.23 -7.18 6.35
C ASN A 38 4.93 -5.69 6.58
N GLY A 39 3.70 -5.35 6.92
CA GLY A 39 3.33 -3.95 7.13
C GLY A 39 3.20 -3.14 5.85
N PHE A 40 2.93 -3.77 4.72
CA PHE A 40 2.71 -3.10 3.43
C PHE A 40 1.26 -2.65 3.34
N LYS A 41 0.89 -1.69 4.18
CA LYS A 41 -0.47 -1.21 4.31
C LYS A 41 -0.53 0.24 4.76
N VAL A 42 -1.59 0.92 4.38
CA VAL A 42 -1.85 2.31 4.76
C VAL A 42 -3.33 2.50 5.06
N TRP A 43 -3.64 3.58 5.77
CA TRP A 43 -5.01 4.02 5.98
C TRP A 43 -5.43 4.91 4.82
N LEU A 44 -6.63 4.71 4.31
CA LEU A 44 -7.23 5.53 3.26
C LEU A 44 -8.67 5.83 3.62
N THR A 45 -9.20 6.95 3.16
CA THR A 45 -10.64 7.20 3.28
C THR A 45 -11.39 6.29 2.31
N TYR A 46 -12.69 6.16 2.50
CA TYR A 46 -13.53 5.37 1.58
C TYR A 46 -13.33 5.81 0.13
N SER A 47 -13.37 7.12 -0.13
CA SER A 47 -13.22 7.65 -1.49
C SER A 47 -11.85 7.32 -2.11
N GLU A 48 -10.80 7.43 -1.31
CA GLU A 48 -9.43 7.11 -1.75
C GLU A 48 -9.25 5.61 -1.99
N HIS A 49 -9.98 4.79 -1.27
CA HIS A 49 -9.86 3.34 -1.34
C HIS A 49 -10.81 2.74 -2.39
N ARG A 50 -12.08 3.16 -2.38
CA ARG A 50 -13.15 2.54 -3.18
C ARG A 50 -13.87 3.47 -4.13
N GLY A 51 -13.62 4.78 -4.07
CA GLY A 51 -14.25 5.74 -4.98
C GLY A 51 -13.77 5.57 -6.42
N THR A 52 -14.43 6.24 -7.34
CA THR A 52 -14.13 6.15 -8.78
C THR A 52 -12.67 6.45 -9.11
N TYR A 53 -12.09 7.42 -8.41
CA TYR A 53 -10.68 7.80 -8.56
C TYR A 53 -9.79 7.21 -7.47
N GLY A 54 -10.34 6.36 -6.60
CA GLY A 54 -9.60 5.68 -5.54
C GLY A 54 -8.88 4.45 -6.10
N ILE A 55 -8.06 3.83 -5.26
CA ILE A 55 -7.16 2.73 -5.65
C ILE A 55 -7.89 1.59 -6.34
N HIS A 56 -9.05 1.19 -5.82
CA HIS A 56 -9.85 0.11 -6.42
C HIS A 56 -10.88 0.65 -7.43
N GLY A 57 -10.88 1.95 -7.71
CA GLY A 57 -11.80 2.57 -8.64
C GLY A 57 -11.29 2.52 -10.07
N LYS A 58 -12.19 2.87 -11.00
CA LYS A 58 -11.92 2.82 -12.43
C LYS A 58 -10.69 3.65 -12.85
N TYR A 59 -10.45 4.77 -12.19
CA TYR A 59 -9.36 5.69 -12.52
C TYR A 59 -8.24 5.71 -11.47
N GLY A 60 -8.15 4.69 -10.63
CA GLY A 60 -7.19 4.64 -9.52
C GLY A 60 -5.85 4.00 -9.86
N HIS A 61 -5.61 3.61 -11.10
CA HIS A 61 -4.41 2.88 -11.49
C HIS A 61 -3.10 3.60 -11.14
N ASP A 62 -3.01 4.90 -11.42
CA ASP A 62 -1.80 5.67 -11.16
C ASP A 62 -1.52 5.80 -9.67
N LEU A 63 -2.56 5.99 -8.87
CA LEU A 63 -2.43 6.07 -7.42
C LEU A 63 -2.00 4.73 -6.84
N ASP A 64 -2.58 3.64 -7.32
CA ASP A 64 -2.20 2.28 -6.91
C ASP A 64 -0.72 2.03 -7.19
N LEU A 65 -0.26 2.34 -8.40
CA LEU A 65 1.15 2.18 -8.78
C LEU A 65 2.06 3.03 -7.89
N LYS A 66 1.68 4.28 -7.64
CA LYS A 66 2.46 5.18 -6.79
C LYS A 66 2.65 4.62 -5.39
N LEU A 67 1.58 4.09 -4.78
CA LEU A 67 1.67 3.48 -3.45
C LEU A 67 2.58 2.25 -3.46
N LYS A 68 2.48 1.43 -4.48
CA LYS A 68 3.32 0.24 -4.63
C LYS A 68 4.79 0.61 -4.76
N GLN A 69 5.08 1.67 -5.51
CA GLN A 69 6.45 2.17 -5.66
C GLN A 69 7.00 2.77 -4.37
N GLU A 70 6.21 3.57 -3.68
CA GLU A 70 6.62 4.16 -2.40
C GLU A 70 6.88 3.09 -1.34
N CYS A 71 6.05 2.07 -1.30
CA CYS A 71 6.21 0.96 -0.37
C CYS A 71 7.48 0.16 -0.67
N GLN A 72 7.74 -0.12 -1.94
CA GLN A 72 8.96 -0.82 -2.34
C GLN A 72 10.21 -0.01 -1.96
N LYS A 73 10.21 1.30 -2.20
CA LYS A 73 11.32 2.17 -1.83
C LYS A 73 11.58 2.12 -0.32
N GLU A 74 10.53 2.13 0.49
CA GLU A 74 10.68 2.07 1.95
C GLU A 74 11.26 0.72 2.38
N TYR A 75 10.77 -0.37 1.80
CA TYR A 75 11.29 -1.71 2.09
C TYR A 75 12.78 -1.81 1.71
N GLU A 76 13.18 -1.25 0.57
CA GLU A 76 14.54 -1.32 0.06
C GLU A 76 15.54 -0.48 0.86
N LYS A 77 15.10 0.30 1.82
CA LYS A 77 16.03 0.98 2.75
C LYS A 77 16.79 -0.01 3.64
N ASN A 78 16.17 -1.17 3.92
CA ASN A 78 16.75 -2.19 4.80
C ASN A 78 16.84 -3.57 4.16
N HIS A 79 16.45 -3.69 2.88
CA HIS A 79 16.42 -4.95 2.14
C HIS A 79 16.84 -4.71 0.71
N THR A 80 17.21 -5.78 0.00
CA THR A 80 17.57 -5.67 -1.40
C THR A 80 16.33 -5.72 -2.32
N ARG A 81 16.48 -5.25 -3.54
CA ARG A 81 15.45 -5.41 -4.56
C ARG A 81 15.17 -6.88 -4.85
N GLU A 82 16.19 -7.72 -4.84
CA GLU A 82 16.04 -9.16 -5.05
C GLU A 82 15.16 -9.76 -3.97
N GLU A 83 15.36 -9.36 -2.71
CA GLU A 83 14.50 -9.79 -1.60
C GLU A 83 13.05 -9.36 -1.81
N PHE A 84 12.83 -8.13 -2.27
CA PHE A 84 11.49 -7.63 -2.56
C PHE A 84 10.82 -8.44 -3.67
N ILE A 85 11.52 -8.69 -4.77
CA ILE A 85 10.99 -9.46 -5.90
C ILE A 85 10.67 -10.88 -5.47
N LYS A 86 11.53 -11.49 -4.65
CA LYS A 86 11.28 -12.82 -4.12
C LYS A 86 10.03 -12.87 -3.24
N LEU A 87 9.80 -11.82 -2.45
CA LEU A 87 8.66 -11.72 -1.55
C LEU A 87 7.35 -11.44 -2.29
N ILE A 88 7.35 -10.47 -3.19
CA ILE A 88 6.16 -9.97 -3.87
C ILE A 88 5.97 -10.60 -5.26
N GLY A 89 7.05 -10.98 -5.92
CA GLY A 89 7.00 -11.60 -7.24
C GLY A 89 7.12 -10.63 -8.41
N LYS A 90 7.31 -9.33 -8.13
CA LYS A 90 7.38 -8.32 -9.18
C LYS A 90 8.16 -7.09 -8.70
N ASN A 91 8.83 -6.42 -9.62
CA ASN A 91 9.47 -5.13 -9.39
C ASN A 91 8.55 -4.01 -9.89
N TYR A 92 8.29 -2.99 -9.07
CA TYR A 92 7.46 -1.83 -9.42
C TYR A 92 8.28 -0.56 -9.69
N LEU A 93 9.58 -0.62 -9.50
CA LEU A 93 10.48 0.54 -9.70
C LEU A 93 11.19 0.52 -11.04
#